data_fcc1ce058d7e4e09029d0983d1202b59
#
_entry.id   fcc1ce058d7e4e09029d0983d1202b59
#
_cell.length_a   1.000
_cell.length_b   1.000
_cell.length_c   1.000
_cell.angle_alpha   90.00
_cell.angle_beta   90.00
_cell.angle_gamma   90.00
#
_symmetry.space_group_name_H-M   'P 1'
#
loop_
_entity.id
_entity.type
_entity.pdbx_description
1 polymer ?
#
loop_
_entity_poly.entity_id
_entity_poly.type
_entity_poly.pdbx_seq_one_letter_code
_entity_poly.pdbx_strand_id
1 'polypeptide(L)'
;DDSMYIIDEKLERAEILKRYKELIKIVSPTNEKDGKREIRKAFVVAMNAHSGVRRKNGEPYIYHPLEVAKIASYDLGLGATAIVCALLHDVVEDTDYTLEDIKNIFGEKVAQIVDGLTKIEGVFENNNYSIQSENFKKLFTAMGDDMRVILLKLCDRLHNMRTLDFMPKHKQLKIASETRQFYVPLAHRLGLYEVKSELEDLATKHINSKEY
;
A
#
# COMPACT_ATOMS: atom_id res chain seq x y z
N ASP A 1 29.83 5.92 18.48
CA ASP A 1 28.86 6.81 19.12
C ASP A 1 27.45 6.21 18.99
N ASP A 2 27.25 5.06 19.65
CA ASP A 2 26.00 4.29 19.60
C ASP A 2 24.88 4.88 20.46
N SER A 3 25.06 6.10 20.95
CA SER A 3 24.11 6.71 21.91
C SER A 3 22.98 7.51 21.24
N MET A 4 22.91 7.57 19.91
CA MET A 4 21.97 8.44 19.19
C MET A 4 20.67 7.78 18.75
N TYR A 5 20.49 6.48 18.99
CA TYR A 5 19.27 5.78 18.62
C TYR A 5 18.70 4.97 19.78
N ILE A 6 18.43 5.64 20.91
CA ILE A 6 17.54 5.04 21.90
C ILE A 6 16.13 5.09 21.27
N ILE A 7 15.73 4.00 20.63
CA ILE A 7 14.36 3.80 20.19
C ILE A 7 13.51 3.72 21.46
N ASP A 8 12.70 4.74 21.68
CA ASP A 8 11.68 4.67 22.72
C ASP A 8 10.52 3.82 22.19
N GLU A 9 10.57 2.51 22.42
CA GLU A 9 9.53 1.54 22.00
C GLU A 9 8.15 1.93 22.53
N LYS A 10 8.09 2.59 23.68
CA LYS A 10 6.84 3.03 24.27
C LYS A 10 6.22 4.18 23.49
N LEU A 11 7.04 5.15 23.06
CA LEU A 11 6.59 6.25 22.20
C LEU A 11 6.19 5.76 20.82
N GLU A 12 6.92 4.83 20.24
CA GLU A 12 6.56 4.23 18.95
C GLU A 12 5.23 3.49 19.02
N ARG A 13 5.03 2.69 20.05
CA ARG A 13 3.75 1.98 20.27
C ARG A 13 2.59 2.96 20.42
N ALA A 14 2.77 4.05 21.14
CA ALA A 14 1.76 5.10 21.28
C ALA A 14 1.43 5.75 19.93
N GLU A 15 2.44 6.02 19.11
CA GLU A 15 2.25 6.59 17.76
C GLU A 15 1.52 5.62 16.82
N ILE A 16 1.87 4.33 16.85
CA ILE A 16 1.17 3.30 16.08
C ILE A 16 -0.32 3.26 16.44
N LEU A 17 -0.62 3.24 17.74
CA LEU A 17 -2.01 3.23 18.22
C LEU A 17 -2.76 4.51 17.83
N LYS A 18 -2.10 5.65 17.88
CA LYS A 18 -2.66 6.93 17.45
C LYS A 18 -3.05 6.89 15.97
N ARG A 19 -2.17 6.40 15.11
CA ARG A 19 -2.42 6.26 13.67
C ARG A 19 -3.55 5.28 13.38
N TYR A 20 -3.61 4.18 14.11
CA TYR A 20 -4.72 3.23 14.02
C TYR A 20 -6.06 3.88 14.41
N LYS A 21 -6.10 4.62 15.51
CA LYS A 21 -7.31 5.32 15.95
C LYS A 21 -7.76 6.38 14.93
N GLU A 22 -6.83 7.09 14.33
CA GLU A 22 -7.12 8.05 13.26
C GLU A 22 -7.75 7.33 12.05
N LEU A 23 -7.21 6.17 11.66
CA LEU A 23 -7.78 5.35 10.60
C LEU A 23 -9.24 4.95 10.91
N ILE A 24 -9.50 4.47 12.11
CA ILE A 24 -10.85 4.05 12.53
C ILE A 24 -11.85 5.22 12.48
N LYS A 25 -11.42 6.44 12.81
CA LYS A 25 -12.27 7.64 12.73
C LYS A 25 -12.65 7.99 11.29
N ILE A 26 -11.77 7.73 10.33
CA ILE A 26 -11.99 8.05 8.91
C ILE A 26 -12.89 7.02 8.25
N VAL A 27 -12.88 5.77 8.74
CA VAL A 27 -13.70 4.70 8.19
C VAL A 27 -15.17 5.09 8.28
N SER A 28 -15.84 5.12 7.13
CA SER A 28 -17.25 5.47 7.04
C SER A 28 -18.09 4.60 7.97
N PRO A 29 -19.07 5.19 8.71
CA PRO A 29 -19.95 4.44 9.62
C PRO A 29 -20.94 3.54 8.89
N THR A 30 -20.78 3.29 7.60
CA THR A 30 -21.67 2.43 6.84
C THR A 30 -21.69 1.01 7.42
N ASN A 31 -22.70 0.76 8.23
CA ASN A 31 -23.35 -0.51 8.50
C ASN A 31 -22.60 -1.67 9.14
N GLU A 32 -21.36 -1.52 9.61
CA GLU A 32 -20.70 -2.74 10.01
C GLU A 32 -19.96 -2.60 11.33
N LYS A 33 -20.65 -2.94 12.40
CA LYS A 33 -19.97 -3.35 13.65
C LYS A 33 -18.91 -4.41 13.34
N ASP A 34 -19.16 -5.26 12.34
CA ASP A 34 -18.24 -6.29 11.85
C ASP A 34 -17.06 -5.70 11.08
N GLY A 35 -17.23 -4.60 10.33
CA GLY A 35 -16.17 -3.95 9.58
C GLY A 35 -15.05 -3.43 10.46
N LYS A 36 -15.37 -2.70 11.53
CA LYS A 36 -14.37 -2.20 12.49
C LYS A 36 -13.65 -3.33 13.23
N ARG A 37 -14.37 -4.40 13.53
CA ARG A 37 -13.82 -5.60 14.14
C ARG A 37 -12.81 -6.29 13.23
N GLU A 38 -13.15 -6.44 11.94
CA GLU A 38 -12.25 -7.04 10.95
C GLU A 38 -11.01 -6.17 10.71
N ILE A 39 -11.17 -4.84 10.65
CA ILE A 39 -10.05 -3.90 10.55
C ILE A 39 -9.12 -4.04 11.76
N ARG A 40 -9.67 -4.15 12.95
CA ARG A 40 -8.88 -4.36 14.18
C ARG A 40 -8.09 -5.66 14.14
N LYS A 41 -8.72 -6.75 13.71
CA LYS A 41 -8.04 -8.06 13.52
C LYS A 41 -6.88 -7.93 12.53
N ALA A 42 -7.11 -7.27 11.40
CA ALA A 42 -6.11 -7.06 10.37
C ALA A 42 -4.93 -6.21 10.90
N PHE A 43 -5.24 -5.16 11.66
CA PHE A 43 -4.22 -4.33 12.30
C PHE A 43 -3.35 -5.15 13.26
N VAL A 44 -3.95 -5.97 14.11
CA VAL A 44 -3.22 -6.82 15.06
C VAL A 44 -2.33 -7.82 14.32
N VAL A 45 -2.83 -8.48 13.29
CA VAL A 45 -2.05 -9.40 12.46
C VAL A 45 -0.87 -8.67 11.80
N ALA A 46 -1.11 -7.53 11.16
CA ALA A 46 -0.06 -6.76 10.50
C ALA A 46 0.99 -6.25 11.49
N MET A 47 0.57 -5.78 12.65
CA MET A 47 1.47 -5.30 13.70
C MET A 47 2.39 -6.42 14.20
N ASN A 48 1.84 -7.61 14.44
CA ASN A 48 2.63 -8.76 14.88
C ASN A 48 3.55 -9.27 13.75
N ALA A 49 3.05 -9.34 12.53
CA ALA A 49 3.80 -9.81 11.37
C ALA A 49 5.01 -8.93 11.07
N HIS A 50 4.86 -7.62 11.18
CA HIS A 50 5.91 -6.64 10.90
C HIS A 50 6.69 -6.19 12.15
N SER A 51 6.53 -6.89 13.27
CA SER A 51 7.23 -6.56 14.52
C SER A 51 8.75 -6.54 14.31
N GLY A 52 9.40 -5.46 14.71
CA GLY A 52 10.84 -5.28 14.58
C GLY A 52 11.33 -4.93 13.17
N VAL A 53 10.45 -4.90 12.19
CA VAL A 53 10.81 -4.53 10.81
C VAL A 53 10.71 -3.00 10.65
N ARG A 54 11.74 -2.42 10.03
CA ARG A 54 11.83 -0.98 9.78
C ARG A 54 11.92 -0.66 8.30
N ARG A 55 11.36 0.48 7.91
CA ARG A 55 11.55 1.05 6.59
C ARG A 55 12.93 1.73 6.51
N LYS A 56 13.32 2.13 5.30
CA LYS A 56 14.62 2.78 5.04
C LYS A 56 14.78 4.12 5.77
N ASN A 57 13.69 4.79 6.12
CA ASN A 57 13.71 6.01 6.91
C ASN A 57 13.86 5.76 8.42
N GLY A 58 13.97 4.49 8.85
CA GLY A 58 14.07 4.11 10.26
C GLY A 58 12.75 3.95 10.98
N GLU A 59 11.62 4.28 10.36
CA GLU A 59 10.30 4.15 10.96
C GLU A 59 9.82 2.69 11.00
N PRO A 60 8.97 2.32 11.99
CA PRO A 60 8.33 1.01 12.00
C PRO A 60 7.61 0.73 10.68
N TYR A 61 7.77 -0.48 10.15
CA TYR A 61 7.16 -0.85 8.87
C TYR A 61 5.63 -0.71 8.86
N ILE A 62 4.98 -0.94 9.99
CA ILE A 62 3.52 -0.87 10.14
C ILE A 62 2.93 0.50 9.73
N TYR A 63 3.72 1.56 9.77
CA TYR A 63 3.26 2.89 9.32
C TYR A 63 2.84 2.86 7.86
N HIS A 64 3.54 2.10 7.01
CA HIS A 64 3.20 2.01 5.59
C HIS A 64 1.81 1.39 5.33
N PRO A 65 1.48 0.17 5.79
CA PRO A 65 0.13 -0.35 5.59
C PRO A 65 -0.97 0.48 6.26
N LEU A 66 -0.68 1.15 7.38
CA LEU A 66 -1.63 2.08 7.99
C LEU A 66 -1.91 3.29 7.08
N GLU A 67 -0.87 3.87 6.47
CA GLU A 67 -1.04 4.99 5.54
C GLU A 67 -1.72 4.54 4.23
N VAL A 68 -1.40 3.37 3.72
CA VAL A 68 -2.09 2.79 2.55
C VAL A 68 -3.57 2.61 2.83
N ALA A 69 -3.92 2.08 4.00
CA ALA A 69 -5.30 1.92 4.44
C ALA A 69 -6.02 3.27 4.57
N LYS A 70 -5.34 4.28 5.08
CA LYS A 70 -5.86 5.65 5.21
C LYS A 70 -6.15 6.27 3.84
N ILE A 71 -5.26 6.11 2.88
CA ILE A 71 -5.47 6.55 1.49
C ILE A 71 -6.68 5.84 0.89
N ALA A 72 -6.77 4.52 1.05
CA ALA A 72 -7.89 3.73 0.55
C ALA A 72 -9.24 4.21 1.11
N SER A 73 -9.28 4.54 2.39
CA SER A 73 -10.50 5.01 3.06
C SER A 73 -10.82 6.46 2.73
N TYR A 74 -9.86 7.36 2.91
CA TYR A 74 -10.08 8.80 2.80
C TYR A 74 -10.10 9.29 1.35
N ASP A 75 -9.08 8.94 0.58
CA ASP A 75 -8.94 9.45 -0.80
C ASP A 75 -9.84 8.70 -1.79
N LEU A 76 -10.02 7.39 -1.63
CA LEU A 76 -10.81 6.58 -2.56
C LEU A 76 -12.18 6.15 -2.03
N GLY A 77 -12.48 6.39 -0.76
CA GLY A 77 -13.78 6.03 -0.18
C GLY A 77 -14.07 4.54 -0.14
N LEU A 78 -13.05 3.70 -0.08
CA LEU A 78 -13.21 2.26 -0.07
C LEU A 78 -13.71 1.74 1.28
N GLY A 79 -14.44 0.62 1.26
CA GLY A 79 -15.03 0.01 2.44
C GLY A 79 -14.07 -0.84 3.27
N ALA A 80 -14.62 -1.45 4.33
CA ALA A 80 -13.87 -2.21 5.32
C ALA A 80 -13.03 -3.35 4.72
N THR A 81 -13.56 -4.11 3.77
CA THR A 81 -12.83 -5.21 3.12
C THR A 81 -11.54 -4.71 2.45
N ALA A 82 -11.62 -3.60 1.73
CA ALA A 82 -10.44 -3.01 1.10
C ALA A 82 -9.42 -2.51 2.12
N ILE A 83 -9.88 -1.91 3.22
CA ILE A 83 -9.02 -1.45 4.31
C ILE A 83 -8.30 -2.62 4.98
N VAL A 84 -9.01 -3.72 5.24
CA VAL A 84 -8.41 -4.97 5.74
C VAL A 84 -7.32 -5.45 4.79
N CYS A 85 -7.60 -5.50 3.49
CA CYS A 85 -6.61 -5.92 2.49
C CYS A 85 -5.41 -4.98 2.40
N ALA A 86 -5.62 -3.67 2.55
CA ALA A 86 -4.54 -2.69 2.62
C ALA A 86 -3.59 -2.96 3.79
N LEU A 87 -4.15 -3.26 4.97
CA LEU A 87 -3.36 -3.61 6.16
C LEU A 87 -2.58 -4.91 5.99
N LEU A 88 -3.11 -5.85 5.21
CA LEU A 88 -2.55 -7.19 5.03
C LEU A 88 -1.71 -7.35 3.76
N HIS A 89 -1.62 -6.32 2.90
CA HIS A 89 -1.10 -6.50 1.54
C HIS A 89 0.34 -7.05 1.47
N ASP A 90 1.20 -6.71 2.43
CA ASP A 90 2.58 -7.18 2.49
C ASP A 90 2.80 -8.35 3.46
N VAL A 91 1.79 -8.75 4.22
CA VAL A 91 1.95 -9.76 5.27
C VAL A 91 2.35 -11.12 4.69
N VAL A 92 1.72 -11.54 3.61
CA VAL A 92 1.99 -12.84 2.97
C VAL A 92 3.36 -12.86 2.27
N GLU A 93 3.73 -11.76 1.61
CA GLU A 93 5.01 -11.68 0.89
C GLU A 93 6.21 -11.57 1.83
N ASP A 94 6.08 -10.80 2.91
CA ASP A 94 7.21 -10.38 3.74
C ASP A 94 7.32 -11.14 5.06
N THR A 95 6.37 -12.01 5.37
CA THR A 95 6.34 -12.74 6.66
C THR A 95 5.96 -14.21 6.46
N ASP A 96 5.92 -14.97 7.56
CA ASP A 96 5.59 -16.40 7.55
C ASP A 96 4.08 -16.69 7.41
N TYR A 97 3.23 -15.65 7.40
CA TYR A 97 1.80 -15.85 7.16
C TYR A 97 1.56 -16.33 5.73
N THR A 98 0.75 -17.37 5.58
CA THR A 98 0.37 -17.92 4.27
C THR A 98 -1.00 -17.39 3.82
N LEU A 99 -1.32 -17.53 2.54
CA LEU A 99 -2.67 -17.25 2.04
C LEU A 99 -3.74 -18.09 2.75
N GLU A 100 -3.40 -19.33 3.11
CA GLU A 100 -4.31 -20.20 3.86
C GLU A 100 -4.60 -19.62 5.26
N ASP A 101 -3.58 -19.08 5.93
CA ASP A 101 -3.75 -18.36 7.19
C ASP A 101 -4.70 -17.18 7.05
N ILE A 102 -4.50 -16.37 6.02
CA ILE A 102 -5.37 -15.21 5.73
C ILE A 102 -6.80 -15.66 5.45
N LYS A 103 -6.98 -16.70 4.67
CA LYS A 103 -8.31 -17.27 4.38
C LYS A 103 -9.01 -17.74 5.65
N ASN A 104 -8.29 -18.44 6.54
CA ASN A 104 -8.85 -18.96 7.78
C ASN A 104 -9.25 -17.85 8.76
N ILE A 105 -8.50 -16.76 8.80
CA ILE A 105 -8.76 -15.64 9.72
C ILE A 105 -9.80 -14.66 9.16
N PHE A 106 -9.71 -14.31 7.88
CA PHE A 106 -10.47 -13.21 7.26
C PHE A 106 -11.49 -13.66 6.20
N GLY A 107 -11.43 -14.91 5.79
CA GLY A 107 -12.32 -15.43 4.77
C GLY A 107 -11.73 -15.42 3.36
N GLU A 108 -12.46 -16.02 2.45
CA GLU A 108 -12.01 -16.28 1.09
C GLU A 108 -11.84 -14.99 0.25
N LYS A 109 -12.74 -14.02 0.44
CA LYS A 109 -12.70 -12.77 -0.33
C LYS A 109 -11.44 -11.95 -0.05
N VAL A 110 -11.08 -11.80 1.20
CA VAL A 110 -9.85 -11.11 1.61
C VAL A 110 -8.61 -11.84 1.07
N ALA A 111 -8.56 -13.16 1.22
CA ALA A 111 -7.47 -13.97 0.68
C ALA A 111 -7.34 -13.83 -0.83
N GLN A 112 -8.44 -13.78 -1.56
CA GLN A 112 -8.46 -13.59 -3.01
C GLN A 112 -7.87 -12.24 -3.43
N ILE A 113 -8.23 -11.17 -2.74
CA ILE A 113 -7.72 -9.82 -3.01
C ILE A 113 -6.23 -9.73 -2.69
N VAL A 114 -5.80 -10.26 -1.55
CA VAL A 114 -4.38 -10.28 -1.15
C VAL A 114 -3.55 -11.10 -2.15
N ASP A 115 -4.06 -12.24 -2.61
CA ASP A 115 -3.43 -13.04 -3.66
C ASP A 115 -3.31 -12.26 -4.97
N GLY A 116 -4.36 -11.54 -5.35
CA GLY A 116 -4.35 -10.66 -6.52
C GLY A 116 -3.28 -9.58 -6.45
N LEU A 117 -3.08 -8.98 -5.29
CA LEU A 117 -2.02 -7.99 -5.06
C LEU A 117 -0.62 -8.58 -5.28
N THR A 118 -0.38 -9.79 -4.80
CA THR A 118 0.88 -10.51 -5.02
C THR A 118 1.11 -10.80 -6.51
N LYS A 119 0.08 -11.27 -7.21
CA LYS A 119 0.15 -11.57 -8.66
C LYS A 119 0.39 -10.33 -9.49
N ILE A 120 -0.22 -9.21 -9.15
CA ILE A 120 0.00 -7.92 -9.83
C ILE A 120 1.45 -7.47 -9.67
N GLU A 121 2.02 -7.59 -8.48
CA GLU A 121 3.42 -7.26 -8.25
C GLU A 121 4.33 -8.02 -9.21
N GLY A 122 4.11 -9.32 -9.40
CA GLY A 122 4.85 -10.13 -10.38
C GLY A 122 4.70 -9.62 -11.82
N VAL A 123 3.52 -9.13 -12.20
CA VAL A 123 3.30 -8.55 -13.53
C VAL A 123 4.10 -7.26 -13.70
N PHE A 124 4.17 -6.41 -12.70
CA PHE A 124 4.92 -5.16 -12.75
C PHE A 124 6.43 -5.38 -12.79
N GLU A 125 6.94 -6.36 -12.06
CA GLU A 125 8.37 -6.67 -12.03
C GLU A 125 8.90 -7.24 -13.35
N ASN A 126 8.08 -8.01 -14.08
CA ASN A 126 8.51 -8.78 -15.25
C ASN A 126 8.26 -8.08 -16.58
N ASN A 127 7.58 -6.94 -16.62
CA ASN A 127 7.25 -6.26 -17.86
C ASN A 127 7.95 -4.91 -17.96
N ASN A 128 8.55 -4.66 -19.15
CA ASN A 128 8.89 -3.29 -19.52
C ASN A 128 7.60 -2.47 -19.53
N TYR A 129 7.56 -1.44 -18.71
CA TYR A 129 6.42 -0.58 -18.43
C TYR A 129 5.90 0.14 -19.68
N SER A 130 5.32 -0.57 -20.62
CA SER A 130 4.60 0.03 -21.72
C SER A 130 3.09 -0.10 -21.48
N ILE A 131 2.39 1.02 -21.62
CA ILE A 131 0.93 1.11 -21.51
C ILE A 131 0.26 0.53 -22.76
N GLN A 132 0.84 -0.49 -23.36
CA GLN A 132 0.24 -1.15 -24.51
C GLN A 132 -0.93 -2.01 -24.04
N SER A 133 -1.91 -2.16 -24.91
CA SER A 133 -3.15 -2.91 -24.63
C SER A 133 -2.92 -4.30 -24.06
N GLU A 134 -1.84 -4.97 -24.44
CA GLU A 134 -1.46 -6.29 -23.93
C GLU A 134 -1.10 -6.29 -22.46
N ASN A 135 -0.42 -5.25 -21.96
CA ASN A 135 -0.06 -5.11 -20.55
C ASN A 135 -1.29 -4.84 -19.68
N PHE A 136 -2.26 -4.10 -20.21
CA PHE A 136 -3.56 -3.93 -19.54
C PHE A 136 -4.34 -5.24 -19.45
N LYS A 137 -4.32 -6.06 -20.50
CA LYS A 137 -4.96 -7.40 -20.47
C LYS A 137 -4.34 -8.28 -19.40
N LYS A 138 -3.00 -8.32 -19.31
CA LYS A 138 -2.28 -9.06 -18.26
C LYS A 138 -2.62 -8.54 -16.88
N LEU A 139 -2.72 -7.23 -16.72
CA LEU A 139 -3.09 -6.58 -15.48
C LEU A 139 -4.50 -7.00 -15.05
N PHE A 140 -5.48 -6.89 -15.94
CA PHE A 140 -6.87 -7.29 -15.67
C PHE A 140 -7.00 -8.79 -15.38
N THR A 141 -6.23 -9.63 -16.07
CA THR A 141 -6.18 -11.06 -15.79
C THR A 141 -5.60 -11.37 -14.42
N ALA A 142 -4.50 -10.72 -14.05
CA ALA A 142 -3.87 -10.89 -12.73
C ALA A 142 -4.74 -10.36 -11.58
N MET A 143 -5.51 -9.32 -11.85
CA MET A 143 -6.46 -8.73 -10.90
C MET A 143 -7.62 -9.68 -10.56
N GLY A 144 -7.97 -10.61 -11.46
CA GLY A 144 -9.22 -11.35 -11.37
C GLY A 144 -10.39 -10.41 -11.64
N ASP A 145 -11.52 -10.62 -10.94
CA ASP A 145 -12.73 -9.84 -11.13
C ASP A 145 -12.90 -8.69 -10.12
N ASP A 146 -11.87 -8.39 -9.34
CA ASP A 146 -11.98 -7.41 -8.25
C ASP A 146 -11.10 -6.18 -8.47
N MET A 147 -11.74 -5.06 -8.78
CA MET A 147 -11.10 -3.76 -8.99
C MET A 147 -10.31 -3.24 -7.77
N ARG A 148 -10.66 -3.71 -6.57
CA ARG A 148 -9.97 -3.28 -5.35
C ARG A 148 -8.48 -3.60 -5.37
N VAL A 149 -8.08 -4.66 -6.08
CA VAL A 149 -6.67 -5.02 -6.25
C VAL A 149 -5.89 -3.89 -6.92
N ILE A 150 -6.37 -3.35 -8.02
CA ILE A 150 -5.72 -2.22 -8.71
C ILE A 150 -5.77 -0.95 -7.87
N LEU A 151 -6.91 -0.67 -7.26
CA LEU A 151 -7.09 0.51 -6.43
C LEU A 151 -6.12 0.52 -5.24
N LEU A 152 -5.96 -0.62 -4.58
CA LEU A 152 -5.01 -0.78 -3.47
C LEU A 152 -3.56 -0.66 -3.94
N LYS A 153 -3.24 -1.15 -5.14
CA LYS A 153 -1.91 -0.99 -5.71
C LYS A 153 -1.58 0.47 -5.98
N LEU A 154 -2.55 1.26 -6.43
CA LEU A 154 -2.40 2.71 -6.57
C LEU A 154 -2.19 3.40 -5.22
N CYS A 155 -2.91 3.01 -4.18
CA CYS A 155 -2.71 3.53 -2.82
C CYS A 155 -1.30 3.22 -2.30
N ASP A 156 -0.82 2.01 -2.51
CA ASP A 156 0.52 1.58 -2.15
C ASP A 156 1.58 2.43 -2.87
N ARG A 157 1.44 2.61 -4.17
CA ARG A 157 2.36 3.42 -4.96
C ARG A 157 2.34 4.89 -4.52
N LEU A 158 1.18 5.44 -4.21
CA LEU A 158 1.06 6.82 -3.75
C LEU A 158 1.82 7.05 -2.45
N HIS A 159 1.67 6.17 -1.47
CA HIS A 159 2.44 6.29 -0.23
C HIS A 159 3.94 6.11 -0.46
N ASN A 160 4.35 5.16 -1.29
CA ASN A 160 5.75 4.97 -1.65
C ASN A 160 6.33 6.22 -2.32
N MET A 161 5.57 6.90 -3.17
CA MET A 161 5.99 8.15 -3.79
C MET A 161 6.10 9.30 -2.78
N ARG A 162 5.20 9.39 -1.82
CA ARG A 162 5.25 10.38 -0.74
C ARG A 162 6.49 10.24 0.15
N THR A 163 7.03 9.02 0.25
CA THR A 163 8.20 8.69 1.09
C THR A 163 9.45 8.36 0.27
N LEU A 164 9.47 8.73 -1.00
CA LEU A 164 10.52 8.33 -1.93
C LEU A 164 11.88 8.96 -1.60
N ASP A 165 11.90 10.12 -0.96
CA ASP A 165 13.12 10.84 -0.56
C ASP A 165 14.08 9.99 0.29
N PHE A 166 13.57 9.03 1.03
CA PHE A 166 14.36 8.15 1.90
C PHE A 166 15.01 6.97 1.18
N MET A 167 14.68 6.78 -0.09
CA MET A 167 15.27 5.72 -0.91
C MET A 167 16.59 6.18 -1.55
N PRO A 168 17.53 5.25 -1.87
CA PRO A 168 18.72 5.59 -2.64
C PRO A 168 18.36 6.25 -3.98
N LYS A 169 19.15 7.23 -4.41
CA LYS A 169 18.84 8.03 -5.61
C LYS A 169 18.58 7.23 -6.88
N HIS A 170 19.33 6.14 -7.08
CA HIS A 170 19.12 5.28 -8.26
C HIS A 170 17.76 4.57 -8.23
N LYS A 171 17.27 4.20 -7.05
CA LYS A 171 15.93 3.64 -6.87
C LYS A 171 14.84 4.70 -7.00
N GLN A 172 15.11 5.92 -6.53
CA GLN A 172 14.16 7.03 -6.68
C GLN A 172 13.84 7.28 -8.17
N LEU A 173 14.87 7.34 -9.01
CA LEU A 173 14.67 7.56 -10.44
C LEU A 173 13.88 6.43 -11.09
N LYS A 174 14.22 5.19 -10.78
CA LYS A 174 13.54 4.01 -11.32
C LYS A 174 12.05 4.02 -10.93
N ILE A 175 11.76 4.22 -9.65
CA ILE A 175 10.39 4.23 -9.12
C ILE A 175 9.60 5.40 -9.68
N ALA A 176 10.19 6.60 -9.76
CA ALA A 176 9.55 7.78 -10.32
C ALA A 176 9.25 7.61 -11.83
N SER A 177 10.16 7.04 -12.59
CA SER A 177 9.96 6.76 -14.02
C SER A 177 8.84 5.74 -14.25
N GLU A 178 8.83 4.68 -13.49
CA GLU A 178 7.77 3.67 -13.45
C GLU A 178 6.41 4.30 -13.15
N THR A 179 6.37 5.15 -12.16
CA THR A 179 5.15 5.85 -11.76
C THR A 179 4.62 6.73 -12.88
N ARG A 180 5.47 7.52 -13.51
CA ARG A 180 5.10 8.38 -14.65
C ARG A 180 4.61 7.57 -15.84
N GLN A 181 5.30 6.49 -16.18
CA GLN A 181 5.02 5.72 -17.39
C GLN A 181 3.82 4.78 -17.26
N PHE A 182 3.54 4.31 -16.06
CA PHE A 182 2.51 3.28 -15.85
C PHE A 182 1.40 3.70 -14.89
N TYR A 183 1.72 4.12 -13.68
CA TYR A 183 0.70 4.40 -12.64
C TYR A 183 -0.09 5.67 -12.91
N VAL A 184 0.53 6.71 -13.44
CA VAL A 184 -0.15 7.96 -13.80
C VAL A 184 -1.21 7.71 -14.89
N PRO A 185 -0.88 7.06 -16.02
CA PRO A 185 -1.90 6.73 -17.01
C PRO A 185 -2.96 5.76 -16.51
N LEU A 186 -2.61 4.82 -15.64
CA LEU A 186 -3.56 3.90 -15.03
C LEU A 186 -4.59 4.66 -14.17
N ALA A 187 -4.13 5.56 -13.31
CA ALA A 187 -5.01 6.39 -12.48
C ALA A 187 -5.92 7.29 -13.35
N HIS A 188 -5.36 7.85 -14.43
CA HIS A 188 -6.14 8.63 -15.39
C HIS A 188 -7.27 7.80 -16.01
N ARG A 189 -6.95 6.59 -16.46
CA ARG A 189 -7.91 5.68 -17.10
C ARG A 189 -9.04 5.27 -16.17
N LEU A 190 -8.77 5.17 -14.88
CA LEU A 190 -9.75 4.85 -13.84
C LEU A 190 -10.53 6.08 -13.35
N GLY A 191 -10.25 7.26 -13.86
CA GLY A 191 -10.91 8.50 -13.45
C GLY A 191 -10.46 9.03 -12.09
N LEU A 192 -9.33 8.54 -11.56
CA LEU A 192 -8.78 8.96 -10.27
C LEU A 192 -7.85 10.17 -10.47
N TYR A 193 -8.42 11.32 -10.82
CA TYR A 193 -7.66 12.49 -11.27
C TYR A 193 -6.82 13.14 -10.17
N GLU A 194 -7.29 13.14 -8.93
CA GLU A 194 -6.52 13.65 -7.79
C GLU A 194 -5.29 12.79 -7.50
N VAL A 195 -5.46 11.48 -7.47
CA VAL A 195 -4.36 10.51 -7.33
C VAL A 195 -3.38 10.64 -8.49
N LYS A 196 -3.90 10.72 -9.72
CA LYS A 196 -3.09 10.96 -10.93
C LYS A 196 -2.23 12.20 -10.79
N SER A 197 -2.83 13.33 -10.44
CA SER A 197 -2.14 14.62 -10.34
C SER A 197 -1.04 14.59 -9.28
N GLU A 198 -1.30 14.01 -8.12
CA GLU A 198 -0.28 13.88 -7.07
C GLU A 198 0.87 12.96 -7.49
N LEU A 199 0.56 11.80 -8.08
CA LEU A 199 1.58 10.87 -8.60
C LEU A 199 2.45 11.53 -9.67
N GLU A 200 1.84 12.28 -10.59
CA GLU A 200 2.54 12.99 -11.66
C GLU A 200 3.47 14.07 -11.10
N ASP A 201 3.00 14.87 -10.16
CA ASP A 201 3.80 15.91 -9.51
C ASP A 201 4.98 15.34 -8.75
N LEU A 202 4.77 14.29 -7.98
CA LEU A 202 5.82 13.59 -7.24
C LEU A 202 6.85 12.94 -8.18
N ALA A 203 6.38 12.30 -9.25
CA ALA A 203 7.27 11.69 -10.25
C ALA A 203 8.12 12.75 -10.93
N THR A 204 7.54 13.86 -11.35
CA THR A 204 8.23 14.99 -11.99
C THR A 204 9.29 15.57 -11.07
N LYS A 205 8.97 15.78 -9.80
CA LYS A 205 9.91 16.27 -8.79
C LYS A 205 11.16 15.40 -8.69
N HIS A 206 10.99 14.09 -8.64
CA HIS A 206 12.12 13.16 -8.50
C HIS A 206 12.90 12.93 -9.80
N ILE A 207 12.28 13.06 -10.95
CA ILE A 207 12.94 12.93 -12.25
C ILE A 207 13.78 14.20 -12.55
N ASN A 208 13.21 15.38 -12.32
CA ASN A 208 13.85 16.66 -12.64
C ASN A 208 14.93 17.09 -11.64
N SER A 209 14.92 16.56 -10.42
CA SER A 209 15.94 16.87 -9.40
C SER A 209 17.36 16.42 -9.78
N LYS A 210 17.55 15.72 -10.90
CA LYS A 210 18.85 15.29 -11.42
C LYS A 210 19.48 16.25 -12.44
N GLU A 211 18.76 17.30 -12.85
CA GLU A 211 19.28 18.28 -13.81
C GLU A 211 20.02 19.45 -13.15
N TYR A 212 20.26 19.37 -11.81
CA TYR A 212 21.05 20.38 -11.08
C TYR A 212 22.23 19.75 -10.35
#